data_cf688404947d5a6e5c45d39f6a9d5b2e
#
_entry.id   cf688404947d5a6e5c45d39f6a9d5b2e
#
_cell.length_a   1.000
_cell.length_b   1.000
_cell.length_c   1.000
_cell.angle_alpha   90.00
_cell.angle_beta   90.00
_cell.angle_gamma   90.00
#
_symmetry.space_group_name_H-M   'P 1'
#
loop_
_entity.id
_entity.type
_entity.pdbx_description
1 polymer ?
#
loop_
_entity_poly.entity_id
_entity_poly.type
_entity_poly.pdbx_seq_one_letter_code
_entity_poly.pdbx_strand_id
1 'polypeptide(L)'
;MKPKKTILCVDDNEQCLSIRKVLLETRGYRVIACTNGTQALDAFRRGGVDLVLSDLVMPNGIDGSQLIEQVKTLSPQTPAILISGRVKVYERDSCADLFLPKGMYEPAELLERIRLLLVRKRGPKRPAEHGVSRFAVA
;
A
#
# COMPACT_ATOMS: atom_id res chain seq x y z
N MET A 1 18.07 -17.74 -7.39
CA MET A 1 16.64 -17.54 -7.25
C MET A 1 16.36 -16.31 -6.40
N LYS A 2 15.45 -15.49 -6.86
CA LYS A 2 15.13 -14.26 -6.14
C LYS A 2 14.11 -14.50 -5.05
N PRO A 3 14.30 -13.90 -3.90
CA PRO A 3 13.26 -13.98 -2.87
C PRO A 3 12.00 -13.25 -3.32
N LYS A 4 10.89 -13.73 -2.85
CA LYS A 4 9.62 -13.10 -3.16
C LYS A 4 9.48 -11.77 -2.44
N LYS A 5 8.87 -10.81 -3.10
CA LYS A 5 8.51 -9.56 -2.44
C LYS A 5 7.29 -9.78 -1.56
N THR A 6 7.26 -9.09 -0.45
CA THR A 6 6.18 -9.24 0.52
C THR A 6 5.28 -8.01 0.51
N ILE A 7 3.99 -8.25 0.39
CA ILE A 7 2.99 -7.19 0.40
C ILE A 7 2.13 -7.31 1.64
N LEU A 8 2.03 -6.23 2.38
CA LEU A 8 1.13 -6.16 3.53
C LEU A 8 -0.21 -5.65 3.02
N CYS A 9 -1.22 -6.48 3.10
CA CYS A 9 -2.53 -6.20 2.55
C CYS A 9 -3.54 -6.04 3.67
N VAL A 10 -4.22 -4.89 3.73
CA VAL A 10 -5.07 -4.55 4.85
C VAL A 10 -6.45 -4.15 4.38
N ASP A 11 -7.47 -4.84 4.88
CA ASP A 11 -8.85 -4.55 4.53
C ASP A 11 -9.73 -5.19 5.61
N ASP A 12 -10.67 -4.42 6.15
CA ASP A 12 -11.53 -4.96 7.19
C ASP A 12 -12.57 -5.93 6.63
N ASN A 13 -12.79 -5.93 5.34
CA ASN A 13 -13.67 -6.89 4.69
C ASN A 13 -12.86 -8.14 4.35
N GLU A 14 -13.14 -9.22 5.06
CA GLU A 14 -12.34 -10.43 4.92
C GLU A 14 -12.47 -11.07 3.55
N GLN A 15 -13.62 -10.93 2.92
CA GLN A 15 -13.80 -11.47 1.58
C GLN A 15 -12.93 -10.75 0.57
N CYS A 16 -12.94 -9.43 0.62
CA CYS A 16 -12.11 -8.64 -0.28
C CYS A 16 -10.63 -8.92 -0.03
N LEU A 17 -10.28 -9.07 1.23
CA LEU A 17 -8.91 -9.36 1.60
C LEU A 17 -8.45 -10.70 1.04
N SER A 18 -9.31 -11.71 1.15
CA SER A 18 -8.99 -13.04 0.64
C SER A 18 -8.79 -13.04 -0.87
N ILE A 19 -9.67 -12.34 -1.57
CA ILE A 19 -9.59 -12.28 -3.03
C ILE A 19 -8.28 -11.61 -3.43
N ARG A 20 -7.96 -10.53 -2.77
CA ARG A 20 -6.74 -9.78 -3.07
C ARG A 20 -5.50 -10.60 -2.77
N LYS A 21 -5.55 -11.33 -1.68
CA LYS A 21 -4.43 -12.19 -1.30
C LYS A 21 -4.17 -13.24 -2.37
N VAL A 22 -5.22 -13.92 -2.83
CA VAL A 22 -5.06 -14.92 -3.86
C VAL A 22 -4.50 -14.31 -5.13
N LEU A 23 -5.04 -13.16 -5.52
CA LEU A 23 -4.59 -12.48 -6.72
C LEU A 23 -3.09 -12.18 -6.67
N LEU A 24 -2.64 -11.66 -5.54
CA LEU A 24 -1.23 -11.30 -5.39
C LEU A 24 -0.34 -12.52 -5.34
N GLU A 25 -0.80 -13.57 -4.65
CA GLU A 25 0.00 -14.78 -4.55
C GLU A 25 0.18 -15.46 -5.89
N THR A 26 -0.81 -15.37 -6.77
CA THR A 26 -0.67 -15.96 -8.10
C THR A 26 0.40 -15.28 -8.93
N ARG A 27 0.79 -14.08 -8.54
CA ARG A 27 1.86 -13.37 -9.23
C ARG A 27 3.20 -13.50 -8.52
N GLY A 28 3.28 -14.38 -7.55
CA GLY A 28 4.55 -14.65 -6.90
C GLY A 28 4.87 -13.80 -5.70
N TYR A 29 3.92 -13.03 -5.19
CA TYR A 29 4.15 -12.22 -4.01
C TYR A 29 3.83 -13.04 -2.75
N ARG A 30 4.52 -12.70 -1.68
CA ARG A 30 4.16 -13.18 -0.36
C ARG A 30 3.22 -12.16 0.24
N VAL A 31 2.15 -12.60 0.86
CA VAL A 31 1.13 -11.68 1.37
C VAL A 31 0.94 -11.85 2.86
N ILE A 32 1.01 -10.75 3.58
CA ILE A 32 0.60 -10.70 4.98
C ILE A 32 -0.74 -9.99 4.98
N ALA A 33 -1.78 -10.69 5.42
CA ALA A 33 -3.15 -10.16 5.39
C ALA A 33 -3.58 -9.77 6.79
N CYS A 34 -4.06 -8.54 6.93
CA CYS A 34 -4.53 -8.03 8.21
C CYS A 34 -5.89 -7.39 8.04
N THR A 35 -6.73 -7.45 9.06
CA THR A 35 -8.08 -6.92 8.97
C THR A 35 -8.24 -5.57 9.64
N ASN A 36 -7.20 -5.06 10.27
CA ASN A 36 -7.27 -3.72 10.85
C ASN A 36 -5.89 -3.08 10.85
N GLY A 37 -5.88 -1.78 11.06
CA GLY A 37 -4.65 -1.03 10.96
C GLY A 37 -3.65 -1.32 12.07
N THR A 38 -4.14 -1.61 13.25
CA THR A 38 -3.25 -1.90 14.38
C THR A 38 -2.47 -3.19 14.14
N GLN A 39 -3.16 -4.23 13.69
CA GLN A 39 -2.51 -5.47 13.32
C GLN A 39 -1.49 -5.24 12.23
N ALA A 40 -1.88 -4.43 11.23
CA ALA A 40 -1.01 -4.17 10.10
C ALA A 40 0.25 -3.44 10.54
N LEU A 41 0.12 -2.48 11.43
CA LEU A 41 1.28 -1.75 11.92
C LEU A 41 2.23 -2.68 12.68
N ASP A 42 1.68 -3.55 13.49
CA ASP A 42 2.49 -4.53 14.19
C ASP A 42 3.23 -5.44 13.22
N ALA A 43 2.53 -5.90 12.19
CA ALA A 43 3.15 -6.74 11.17
C ALA A 43 4.26 -5.98 10.44
N PHE A 44 4.02 -4.72 10.14
CA PHE A 44 5.01 -3.91 9.45
C PHE A 44 6.27 -3.75 10.31
N ARG A 45 6.10 -3.57 11.60
CA ARG A 45 7.23 -3.39 12.51
C ARG A 45 8.11 -4.61 12.63
N ARG A 46 7.56 -5.79 12.32
CA ARG A 46 8.38 -6.99 12.31
C ARG A 46 9.37 -7.03 11.17
N GLY A 47 9.19 -6.17 10.19
CA GLY A 47 10.14 -6.06 9.10
C GLY A 47 9.82 -6.94 7.91
N GLY A 48 10.49 -6.70 6.82
CA GLY A 48 10.38 -7.53 5.65
C GLY A 48 9.25 -7.18 4.69
N VAL A 49 8.53 -6.09 4.94
CA VAL A 49 7.45 -5.68 4.04
C VAL A 49 8.00 -4.78 2.96
N ASP A 50 7.67 -5.12 1.72
CA ASP A 50 8.16 -4.36 0.56
C ASP A 50 7.15 -3.36 0.04
N LEU A 51 5.88 -3.55 0.32
CA LEU A 51 4.83 -2.64 -0.13
C LEU A 51 3.60 -2.80 0.76
N VAL A 52 2.92 -1.71 1.02
CA VAL A 52 1.69 -1.72 1.81
C VAL A 52 0.51 -1.38 0.90
N LEU A 53 -0.54 -2.20 0.97
CA LEU A 53 -1.75 -2.00 0.21
C LEU A 53 -2.90 -1.99 1.20
N SER A 54 -3.52 -0.84 1.42
CA SER A 54 -4.51 -0.71 2.48
C SER A 54 -5.78 -0.03 2.01
N ASP A 55 -6.90 -0.52 2.52
CA ASP A 55 -8.15 0.19 2.40
C ASP A 55 -8.08 1.46 3.26
N LEU A 56 -8.75 2.51 2.84
CA LEU A 56 -8.74 3.75 3.61
C LEU A 56 -9.64 3.65 4.83
N VAL A 57 -10.86 3.19 4.61
CA VAL A 57 -11.85 3.17 5.68
C VAL A 57 -11.79 1.87 6.43
N MET A 58 -11.34 1.94 7.67
CA MET A 58 -11.27 0.77 8.53
C MET A 58 -11.74 1.20 9.91
N PRO A 59 -12.90 0.72 10.34
CA PRO A 59 -13.39 1.04 11.69
C PRO A 59 -12.51 0.40 12.74
N ASN A 60 -12.61 0.86 13.94
CA ASN A 60 -11.92 0.25 15.08
C ASN A 60 -10.40 0.43 15.00
N GLY A 61 -9.96 1.62 15.30
CA GLY A 61 -8.53 1.89 15.38
C GLY A 61 -8.10 2.84 14.30
N ILE A 62 -6.86 2.72 13.88
CA ILE A 62 -6.35 3.63 12.87
C ILE A 62 -6.88 3.25 11.50
N ASP A 63 -7.12 4.25 10.68
CA ASP A 63 -7.57 4.00 9.32
C ASP A 63 -6.37 3.82 8.39
N GLY A 64 -6.65 3.62 7.11
CA GLY A 64 -5.57 3.37 6.15
C GLY A 64 -4.62 4.53 5.99
N SER A 65 -5.14 5.75 6.04
CA SER A 65 -4.31 6.92 5.90
C SER A 65 -3.36 7.05 7.09
N GLN A 66 -3.86 6.82 8.29
CA GLN A 66 -3.04 6.87 9.48
C GLN A 66 -2.01 5.74 9.49
N LEU A 67 -2.41 4.57 9.03
CA LEU A 67 -1.48 3.46 8.92
C LEU A 67 -0.31 3.83 8.02
N ILE A 68 -0.62 4.35 6.85
CA ILE A 68 0.43 4.70 5.88
C ILE A 68 1.32 5.80 6.42
N GLU A 69 0.76 6.73 7.15
CA GLU A 69 1.53 7.78 7.79
C GLU A 69 2.57 7.19 8.73
N GLN A 70 2.15 6.21 9.54
CA GLN A 70 3.06 5.54 10.45
C GLN A 70 4.13 4.74 9.69
N VAL A 71 3.71 4.07 8.63
CA VAL A 71 4.64 3.31 7.80
C VAL A 71 5.70 4.24 7.21
N LYS A 72 5.28 5.39 6.72
CA LYS A 72 6.23 6.34 6.12
C LYS A 72 7.17 6.95 7.15
N THR A 73 6.72 7.07 8.37
CA THR A 73 7.59 7.52 9.45
C THR A 73 8.68 6.49 9.73
N LEU A 74 8.30 5.22 9.72
CA LEU A 74 9.23 4.14 10.00
C LEU A 74 10.12 3.82 8.81
N SER A 75 9.59 3.93 7.60
CA SER A 75 10.32 3.57 6.39
C SER A 75 9.82 4.41 5.22
N PRO A 76 10.39 5.59 5.04
CA PRO A 76 9.88 6.53 4.02
C PRO A 76 9.89 5.99 2.60
N GLN A 77 10.77 5.04 2.29
CA GLN A 77 10.87 4.55 0.94
C GLN A 77 9.97 3.35 0.66
N THR A 78 9.27 2.83 1.66
CA THR A 78 8.35 1.71 1.40
C THR A 78 7.14 2.24 0.65
N PRO A 79 6.89 1.74 -0.56
CA PRO A 79 5.73 2.22 -1.30
C PRO A 79 4.42 1.80 -0.64
N ALA A 80 3.43 2.64 -0.77
CA ALA A 80 2.14 2.41 -0.15
C ALA A 80 1.02 2.81 -1.09
N ILE A 81 0.02 1.95 -1.20
CA ILE A 81 -1.15 2.19 -2.02
C ILE A 81 -2.37 2.24 -1.12
N LEU A 82 -3.19 3.26 -1.30
CA LEU A 82 -4.41 3.42 -0.55
C LEU A 82 -5.59 3.21 -1.48
N ILE A 83 -6.57 2.44 -1.03
CA ILE A 83 -7.75 2.14 -1.81
C ILE A 83 -8.96 2.70 -1.09
N SER A 84 -9.82 3.43 -1.80
CA SER A 84 -10.98 4.04 -1.17
C SER A 84 -12.14 4.12 -2.12
N GLY A 85 -13.34 3.93 -1.58
CA GLY A 85 -14.55 4.16 -2.33
C GLY A 85 -14.93 5.61 -2.41
N ARG A 86 -14.23 6.46 -1.68
CA ARG A 86 -14.53 7.89 -1.68
C ARG A 86 -13.37 8.66 -2.26
N VAL A 87 -13.54 9.03 -3.49
CA VAL A 87 -12.44 9.59 -4.25
C VAL A 87 -12.06 11.01 -3.84
N LYS A 88 -12.97 11.74 -3.25
CA LYS A 88 -12.69 13.17 -3.05
C LYS A 88 -11.91 13.56 -1.82
N VAL A 89 -11.87 12.69 -0.85
CA VAL A 89 -11.43 13.14 0.47
C VAL A 89 -9.96 13.06 0.70
N TYR A 90 -9.29 12.29 -0.09
CA TYR A 90 -7.98 11.82 0.32
C TYR A 90 -6.79 12.45 -0.31
N GLU A 91 -6.97 13.05 -1.46
CA GLU A 91 -5.82 13.44 -2.25
C GLU A 91 -4.87 14.35 -1.52
N ARG A 92 -5.40 15.23 -0.71
CA ARG A 92 -4.56 16.21 -0.08
C ARG A 92 -3.84 15.73 1.14
N ASP A 93 -4.41 14.77 1.82
CA ASP A 93 -3.89 14.42 3.14
C ASP A 93 -3.20 13.08 3.21
N SER A 94 -3.07 12.42 2.11
CA SER A 94 -2.52 11.08 2.12
C SER A 94 -1.03 11.08 1.85
N CYS A 95 -0.31 10.24 2.57
CA CYS A 95 1.10 10.00 2.32
C CYS A 95 1.31 8.85 1.35
N ALA A 96 0.25 8.28 0.82
CA ALA A 96 0.36 7.14 -0.09
C ALA A 96 1.03 7.54 -1.39
N ASP A 97 1.74 6.61 -1.96
CA ASP A 97 2.37 6.82 -3.27
C ASP A 97 1.38 6.70 -4.39
N LEU A 98 0.29 5.99 -4.16
CA LEU A 98 -0.73 5.80 -5.16
C LEU A 98 -2.08 5.67 -4.48
N PHE A 99 -3.10 6.20 -5.12
CA PHE A 99 -4.44 6.12 -4.63
C PHE A 99 -5.32 5.50 -5.70
N LEU A 100 -6.06 4.46 -5.35
CA LEU A 100 -6.94 3.79 -6.30
C LEU A 100 -8.38 3.82 -5.81
N PRO A 101 -9.31 4.17 -6.68
CA PRO A 101 -10.72 4.14 -6.31
C PRO A 101 -11.21 2.69 -6.25
N LYS A 102 -11.90 2.37 -5.17
CA LYS A 102 -12.35 1.02 -4.94
C LYS A 102 -13.37 0.62 -6.00
N GLY A 103 -13.15 -0.55 -6.61
CA GLY A 103 -14.08 -1.06 -7.58
C GLY A 103 -14.02 -0.43 -8.95
N MET A 104 -13.10 0.52 -9.15
CA MET A 104 -13.00 1.22 -10.41
C MET A 104 -11.70 0.96 -11.14
N TYR A 105 -11.03 -0.10 -10.80
CA TYR A 105 -9.81 -0.48 -11.49
C TYR A 105 -9.85 -1.96 -11.77
N GLU A 106 -9.15 -2.36 -12.80
CA GLU A 106 -9.04 -3.77 -13.14
C GLU A 106 -7.96 -4.42 -12.30
N PRO A 107 -8.10 -5.70 -11.98
CA PRO A 107 -7.03 -6.40 -11.25
C PRO A 107 -5.69 -6.29 -11.93
N ALA A 108 -5.67 -6.31 -13.25
CA ALA A 108 -4.41 -6.19 -13.99
C ALA A 108 -3.77 -4.82 -13.75
N GLU A 109 -4.57 -3.80 -13.59
CA GLU A 109 -4.06 -2.47 -13.35
C GLU A 109 -3.40 -2.39 -11.97
N LEU A 110 -4.03 -2.96 -10.97
CA LEU A 110 -3.45 -3.01 -9.63
C LEU A 110 -2.10 -3.71 -9.66
N LEU A 111 -2.06 -4.86 -10.32
CA LEU A 111 -0.83 -5.66 -10.39
C LEU A 111 0.29 -4.89 -11.09
N GLU A 112 -0.04 -4.18 -12.13
CA GLU A 112 0.96 -3.40 -12.85
C GLU A 112 1.48 -2.24 -11.99
N ARG A 113 0.59 -1.57 -11.27
CA ARG A 113 1.01 -0.48 -10.40
C ARG A 113 1.92 -0.97 -9.29
N ILE A 114 1.60 -2.12 -8.73
CA ILE A 114 2.43 -2.71 -7.69
C ILE A 114 3.82 -3.00 -8.25
N ARG A 115 3.86 -3.63 -9.42
CA ARG A 115 5.13 -3.97 -10.04
C ARG A 115 5.99 -2.72 -10.25
N LEU A 116 5.37 -1.67 -10.76
CA LEU A 116 6.11 -0.44 -11.04
C LEU A 116 6.62 0.22 -9.77
N LEU A 117 5.82 0.21 -8.72
CA LEU A 117 6.27 0.81 -7.47
C LEU A 117 7.41 0.04 -6.85
N LEU A 118 7.39 -1.28 -6.94
CA LEU A 118 8.46 -2.09 -6.39
C LEU A 118 9.77 -1.88 -7.13
N VAL A 119 9.70 -1.69 -8.42
CA VAL A 119 10.90 -1.42 -9.20
C VAL A 119 11.42 -0.02 -8.89
N ARG A 120 10.54 0.96 -8.81
CA ARG A 120 10.93 2.34 -8.61
C ARG A 120 11.65 2.57 -7.28
N LYS A 121 11.26 1.84 -6.28
CA LYS A 121 11.86 2.04 -4.96
C LYS A 121 13.34 1.71 -4.94
N ARG A 122 13.84 1.02 -5.93
CA ARG A 122 15.24 0.65 -5.98
C ARG A 122 16.13 1.75 -6.51
N GLY A 123 15.53 2.81 -7.02
CA GLY A 123 16.30 3.90 -7.56
C GLY A 123 17.05 4.67 -6.51
N PRO A 124 18.04 5.44 -6.94
CA PRO A 124 18.82 6.25 -6.00
C PRO A 124 17.95 7.31 -5.35
N LYS A 125 18.32 7.70 -4.16
CA LYS A 125 17.61 8.71 -3.44
C LYS A 125 17.96 10.08 -3.92
N ARG A 126 16.95 10.92 -3.98
CA ARG A 126 17.15 12.31 -4.34
C ARG A 126 16.32 13.16 -3.40
N PRO A 127 16.83 13.37 -2.23
CA PRO A 127 16.03 14.04 -1.20
C PRO A 127 15.44 15.36 -1.62
N ALA A 128 16.17 16.14 -2.38
CA ALA A 128 15.67 17.44 -2.77
C ALA A 128 14.45 17.36 -3.64
N GLU A 129 14.25 16.24 -4.29
CA GLU A 129 13.16 16.12 -5.24
C GLU A 129 11.95 15.45 -4.68
N HIS A 130 12.05 14.86 -3.54
CA HIS A 130 11.00 13.99 -3.07
C HIS A 130 9.65 14.66 -2.96
N GLY A 131 9.60 15.76 -2.26
CA GLY A 131 8.34 16.44 -2.11
C GLY A 131 7.79 16.94 -3.40
N VAL A 132 8.66 17.49 -4.21
CA VAL A 132 8.25 18.07 -5.46
C VAL A 132 7.75 17.03 -6.43
N SER A 133 8.49 15.96 -6.59
CA SER A 133 8.09 14.96 -7.57
C SER A 133 6.81 14.26 -7.16
N ARG A 134 6.57 14.13 -5.88
CA ARG A 134 5.33 13.55 -5.42
C ARG A 134 4.13 14.36 -5.85
N PHE A 135 4.22 15.68 -5.73
CA PHE A 135 3.14 16.54 -6.16
C PHE A 135 2.99 16.56 -7.66
N ALA A 136 4.10 16.49 -8.36
CA ALA A 136 4.03 16.50 -9.81
C ALA A 136 3.31 15.28 -10.34
N VAL A 137 3.46 14.16 -9.68
CA VAL A 137 2.83 12.95 -10.12
C VAL A 137 1.35 12.94 -9.78
N ALA A 138 1.01 13.53 -8.67
CA ALA A 138 -0.37 13.58 -8.27
C ALA A 138 -1.15 14.50 -9.17
#